data_a38d26aec52ceb17cd0944c1abbbffbc
#
_entry.id   a38d26aec52ceb17cd0944c1abbbffbc
#
_cell.length_a   1.000
_cell.length_b   1.000
_cell.length_c   1.000
_cell.angle_alpha   90.00
_cell.angle_beta   90.00
_cell.angle_gamma   90.00
#
_symmetry.space_group_name_H-M   'P 1'
#
loop_
_entity.id
_entity.type
_entity.pdbx_description
1 polymer ?
#
loop_
_entity_poly.entity_id
_entity_poly.type
_entity_poly.pdbx_seq_one_letter_code
_entity_poly.pdbx_strand_id
1 'polypeptide(L)'
;MREIDVAIVGAGPTGLFAAYYAGFRGLSVAIIDALPEPGGQVTAMYPEKAIFDVAGFPVIKGRELVANLVEQAAPYAPEYLLGVRAEELSYLEERPMLTLSQGDKIHCGAIIITGGLGSFKPRPLPAADAFPGAGVVYFVPHLADLAGHDVLIVGGGDSAFDWALALAPLAKSVTLVHRREKFRAHASTVARVQQLPVRIVVNAEVTKLHGDERVTGADITVKGGGTETVPVDTVVAALGFTADLGPLAEWGLELDKRHITVDSTMATNRPRIFAAGDITEYPGKVRLIATGFGEAATAVNNAAVAIDPAAHLFPGHSSDAG
;
A
#
# COMPACT_ATOMS: atom_id res chain seq x y z
N MET A 1 -8.22 14.03 -25.74
CA MET A 1 -7.24 12.96 -25.57
C MET A 1 -5.94 13.63 -25.13
N ARG A 2 -5.29 13.15 -24.08
CA ARG A 2 -4.00 13.66 -23.60
C ARG A 2 -2.87 12.84 -24.21
N GLU A 3 -1.74 13.48 -24.47
CA GLU A 3 -0.49 12.84 -24.87
C GLU A 3 0.50 12.91 -23.71
N ILE A 4 1.09 11.78 -23.32
CA ILE A 4 2.06 11.67 -22.25
C ILE A 4 3.12 10.63 -22.65
N ASP A 5 4.39 10.86 -22.33
CA ASP A 5 5.44 9.88 -22.62
C ASP A 5 5.28 8.64 -21.73
N VAL A 6 5.11 8.82 -20.42
CA VAL A 6 4.98 7.72 -19.47
C VAL A 6 3.77 7.92 -18.57
N ALA A 7 2.84 6.96 -18.60
CA ALA A 7 1.79 6.84 -17.61
C ALA A 7 2.20 5.84 -16.52
N ILE A 8 2.14 6.25 -15.25
CA ILE A 8 2.45 5.42 -14.10
C ILE A 8 1.14 5.06 -13.40
N VAL A 9 0.84 3.77 -13.28
CA VAL A 9 -0.39 3.27 -12.63
C VAL A 9 -0.04 2.79 -11.23
N GLY A 10 -0.33 3.63 -10.24
CA GLY A 10 0.00 3.45 -8.83
C GLY A 10 0.92 4.56 -8.30
N ALA A 11 0.45 5.35 -7.32
CA ALA A 11 1.19 6.43 -6.66
C ALA A 11 1.86 5.98 -5.35
N GLY A 12 2.14 4.69 -5.18
CA GLY A 12 2.94 4.17 -4.05
C GLY A 12 4.41 4.58 -4.16
N PRO A 13 5.26 4.21 -3.18
CA PRO A 13 6.68 4.60 -3.18
C PRO A 13 7.40 4.29 -4.49
N THR A 14 7.19 3.10 -5.06
CA THR A 14 7.77 2.69 -6.35
C THR A 14 7.32 3.60 -7.50
N GLY A 15 6.03 3.95 -7.55
CA GLY A 15 5.49 4.82 -8.59
C GLY A 15 5.97 6.27 -8.47
N LEU A 16 6.07 6.78 -7.26
CA LEU A 16 6.62 8.12 -7.01
C LEU A 16 8.10 8.22 -7.42
N PHE A 17 8.89 7.17 -7.11
CA PHE A 17 10.28 7.12 -7.55
C PHE A 17 10.38 6.95 -9.08
N ALA A 18 9.50 6.15 -9.71
CA ALA A 18 9.44 6.04 -11.16
C ALA A 18 9.12 7.40 -11.81
N ALA A 19 8.23 8.20 -11.22
CA ALA A 19 7.90 9.54 -11.71
C ALA A 19 9.09 10.50 -11.64
N TYR A 20 9.80 10.51 -10.50
CA TYR A 20 11.05 11.24 -10.37
C TYR A 20 12.02 10.86 -11.50
N TYR A 21 12.28 9.55 -11.66
CA TYR A 21 13.31 9.07 -12.56
C TYR A 21 12.95 9.26 -14.05
N ALA A 22 11.65 9.14 -14.40
CA ALA A 22 11.16 9.45 -15.75
C ALA A 22 11.29 10.96 -16.06
N GLY A 23 10.94 11.82 -15.11
CA GLY A 23 11.15 13.26 -15.25
C GLY A 23 12.62 13.64 -15.37
N PHE A 24 13.51 13.00 -14.59
CA PHE A 24 14.97 13.15 -14.72
C PHE A 24 15.46 12.81 -16.13
N ARG A 25 14.82 11.86 -16.81
CA ARG A 25 15.08 11.51 -18.22
C ARG A 25 14.47 12.48 -19.23
N GLY A 26 13.78 13.53 -18.78
CA GLY A 26 13.11 14.51 -19.64
C GLY A 26 11.77 14.01 -20.23
N LEU A 27 11.21 12.94 -19.68
CA LEU A 27 9.92 12.39 -20.11
C LEU A 27 8.76 13.08 -19.38
N SER A 28 7.69 13.38 -20.10
CA SER A 28 6.44 13.83 -19.50
C SER A 28 5.74 12.67 -18.76
N VAL A 29 5.22 12.93 -17.55
CA VAL A 29 4.70 11.89 -16.66
C VAL A 29 3.29 12.20 -16.17
N ALA A 30 2.39 11.21 -16.22
CA ALA A 30 1.15 11.21 -15.47
C ALA A 30 1.13 10.03 -14.49
N ILE A 31 0.78 10.30 -13.23
CA ILE A 31 0.60 9.29 -12.17
C ILE A 31 -0.88 9.12 -11.93
N ILE A 32 -1.39 7.90 -12.05
CA ILE A 32 -2.80 7.55 -11.90
C ILE A 32 -2.95 6.68 -10.67
N ASP A 33 -3.79 7.07 -9.71
CA ASP A 33 -4.08 6.25 -8.53
C ASP A 33 -5.55 6.35 -8.12
N ALA A 34 -6.12 5.23 -7.70
CA ALA A 34 -7.50 5.16 -7.20
C ALA A 34 -7.67 5.83 -5.83
N LEU A 35 -6.59 6.00 -5.07
CA LEU A 35 -6.60 6.69 -3.79
C LEU A 35 -6.59 8.22 -4.01
N PRO A 36 -7.18 8.99 -3.07
CA PRO A 36 -7.28 10.45 -3.19
C PRO A 36 -5.96 11.18 -2.90
N GLU A 37 -4.95 10.47 -2.43
CA GLU A 37 -3.64 11.02 -2.05
C GLU A 37 -2.50 10.06 -2.45
N PRO A 38 -1.28 10.58 -2.69
CA PRO A 38 -0.14 9.74 -3.03
C PRO A 38 0.36 8.94 -1.82
N GLY A 39 1.14 7.88 -2.11
CA GLY A 39 1.76 7.00 -1.12
C GLY A 39 1.19 5.59 -1.11
N GLY A 40 0.05 5.35 -1.78
CA GLY A 40 -0.54 4.02 -1.90
C GLY A 40 -0.80 3.38 -0.54
N GLN A 41 -0.38 2.12 -0.37
CA GLN A 41 -0.57 1.39 0.88
C GLN A 41 0.14 2.04 2.07
N VAL A 42 1.27 2.72 1.86
CA VAL A 42 2.04 3.35 2.94
C VAL A 42 1.21 4.44 3.62
N THR A 43 0.62 5.33 2.82
CA THR A 43 -0.26 6.38 3.36
C THR A 43 -1.57 5.82 3.88
N ALA A 44 -2.20 4.91 3.13
CA ALA A 44 -3.54 4.41 3.47
C ALA A 44 -3.55 3.49 4.71
N MET A 45 -2.48 2.71 4.94
CA MET A 45 -2.52 1.63 5.93
C MET A 45 -1.60 1.85 7.13
N TYR A 46 -0.42 2.47 6.94
CA TYR A 46 0.58 2.56 8.01
C TYR A 46 1.46 3.82 7.94
N PRO A 47 0.86 5.02 7.83
CA PRO A 47 1.62 6.27 7.69
C PRO A 47 2.55 6.56 8.87
N GLU A 48 2.18 6.11 10.08
CA GLU A 48 2.95 6.30 11.32
C GLU A 48 3.95 5.17 11.60
N LYS A 49 3.92 4.10 10.80
CA LYS A 49 4.82 2.98 11.02
C LYS A 49 6.27 3.36 10.72
N ALA A 50 7.17 3.01 11.63
CA ALA A 50 8.60 3.10 11.40
C ALA A 50 9.05 2.00 10.41
N ILE A 51 9.76 2.40 9.36
CA ILE A 51 10.31 1.54 8.31
C ILE A 51 11.83 1.57 8.46
N PHE A 52 12.47 0.40 8.48
CA PHE A 52 13.90 0.23 8.77
C PHE A 52 14.70 -0.31 7.59
N ASP A 53 14.03 -0.68 6.50
CA ASP A 53 14.59 -1.36 5.34
C ASP A 53 14.54 -0.54 4.05
N VAL A 54 14.52 0.79 4.18
CA VAL A 54 14.72 1.74 3.08
C VAL A 54 16.17 2.26 3.13
N ALA A 55 16.92 1.96 2.09
CA ALA A 55 18.32 2.39 1.99
C ALA A 55 18.48 3.91 2.15
N GLY A 56 19.49 4.33 2.91
CA GLY A 56 19.75 5.75 3.20
C GLY A 56 19.07 6.27 4.47
N PHE A 57 18.12 5.51 5.04
CA PHE A 57 17.43 5.88 6.28
C PHE A 57 17.61 4.78 7.34
N PRO A 58 18.27 5.06 8.48
CA PRO A 58 18.29 4.12 9.62
C PRO A 58 16.87 3.77 10.11
N VAL A 59 15.97 4.76 10.05
CA VAL A 59 14.55 4.65 10.30
C VAL A 59 13.84 5.83 9.65
N ILE A 60 12.68 5.59 9.05
CA ILE A 60 11.81 6.64 8.51
C ILE A 60 10.34 6.26 8.74
N LYS A 61 9.48 7.23 9.02
CA LYS A 61 8.04 6.97 9.07
C LYS A 61 7.47 6.89 7.65
N GLY A 62 6.40 6.09 7.49
CA GLY A 62 5.74 5.93 6.19
C GLY A 62 5.35 7.27 5.55
N ARG A 63 4.71 8.17 6.33
CA ARG A 63 4.33 9.51 5.85
C ARG A 63 5.53 10.37 5.41
N GLU A 64 6.63 10.30 6.14
CA GLU A 64 7.86 11.06 5.83
C GLU A 64 8.51 10.54 4.55
N LEU A 65 8.54 9.21 4.36
CA LEU A 65 9.03 8.60 3.13
C LEU A 65 8.22 9.08 1.92
N VAL A 66 6.89 9.06 2.03
CA VAL A 66 6.01 9.51 0.93
C VAL A 66 6.21 11.00 0.65
N ALA A 67 6.26 11.85 1.68
CA ALA A 67 6.50 13.28 1.52
C ALA A 67 7.83 13.55 0.79
N ASN A 68 8.90 12.87 1.19
CA ASN A 68 10.23 13.01 0.56
C ASN A 68 10.22 12.55 -0.92
N LEU A 69 9.49 11.47 -1.26
CA LEU A 69 9.38 10.99 -2.64
C LEU A 69 8.56 11.95 -3.51
N VAL A 70 7.50 12.55 -2.98
CA VAL A 70 6.72 13.60 -3.66
C VAL A 70 7.59 14.83 -3.91
N GLU A 71 8.33 15.28 -2.88
CA GLU A 71 9.27 16.41 -2.99
C GLU A 71 10.37 16.12 -4.02
N GLN A 72 10.90 14.88 -4.04
CA GLN A 72 11.93 14.46 -5.00
C GLN A 72 11.43 14.50 -6.45
N ALA A 73 10.15 14.19 -6.70
CA ALA A 73 9.55 14.23 -8.03
C ALA A 73 9.10 15.64 -8.45
N ALA A 74 8.84 16.53 -7.49
CA ALA A 74 8.25 17.86 -7.74
C ALA A 74 8.98 18.74 -8.78
N PRO A 75 10.33 18.77 -8.87
CA PRO A 75 11.03 19.57 -9.89
C PRO A 75 10.66 19.21 -11.34
N TYR A 76 10.16 17.99 -11.58
CA TYR A 76 9.78 17.51 -12.91
C TYR A 76 8.28 17.64 -13.17
N ALA A 77 7.52 18.20 -12.23
CA ALA A 77 6.10 18.51 -12.35
C ALA A 77 5.25 17.36 -12.92
N PRO A 78 5.32 16.11 -12.38
CA PRO A 78 4.46 15.03 -12.84
C PRO A 78 2.99 15.40 -12.61
N GLU A 79 2.11 15.03 -13.54
CA GLU A 79 0.67 15.23 -13.39
C GLU A 79 0.09 14.15 -12.48
N TYR A 80 -0.57 14.53 -11.38
CA TYR A 80 -1.24 13.60 -10.47
C TYR A 80 -2.73 13.50 -10.81
N LEU A 81 -3.17 12.30 -11.18
CA LEU A 81 -4.57 11.93 -11.43
C LEU A 81 -5.02 10.99 -10.30
N LEU A 82 -5.36 11.60 -9.15
CA LEU A 82 -5.73 10.89 -7.92
C LEU A 82 -7.24 10.73 -7.81
N GLY A 83 -7.69 9.68 -7.10
CA GLY A 83 -9.10 9.29 -7.04
C GLY A 83 -9.62 8.71 -8.36
N VAL A 84 -8.73 8.32 -9.27
CA VAL A 84 -9.04 7.87 -10.63
C VAL A 84 -8.41 6.52 -10.89
N ARG A 85 -9.15 5.57 -11.44
CA ARG A 85 -8.63 4.27 -11.85
C ARG A 85 -8.32 4.22 -13.33
N ALA A 86 -7.23 3.52 -13.68
CA ALA A 86 -6.98 3.05 -15.04
C ALA A 86 -7.86 1.81 -15.28
N GLU A 87 -8.86 1.92 -16.16
CA GLU A 87 -9.87 0.87 -16.37
C GLU A 87 -9.51 -0.03 -17.55
N GLU A 88 -9.25 0.53 -18.72
CA GLU A 88 -9.04 -0.24 -19.94
C GLU A 88 -7.69 0.09 -20.57
N LEU A 89 -7.01 -0.94 -21.04
CA LEU A 89 -5.84 -0.83 -21.90
C LEU A 89 -6.23 -1.16 -23.34
N SER A 90 -5.96 -0.24 -24.24
CA SER A 90 -6.07 -0.43 -25.67
C SER A 90 -4.83 0.09 -26.39
N TYR A 91 -4.76 -0.02 -27.71
CA TYR A 91 -3.65 0.50 -28.49
C TYR A 91 -4.17 1.34 -29.64
N LEU A 92 -3.50 2.45 -29.89
CA LEU A 92 -3.69 3.31 -31.04
C LEU A 92 -2.30 3.53 -31.68
N GLU A 93 -2.16 3.18 -32.97
CA GLU A 93 -0.87 3.32 -33.69
C GLU A 93 0.32 2.68 -32.93
N GLU A 94 0.12 1.44 -32.42
CA GLU A 94 1.10 0.67 -31.64
C GLU A 94 1.50 1.28 -30.27
N ARG A 95 0.91 2.40 -29.89
CA ARG A 95 1.11 3.03 -28.59
C ARG A 95 -0.04 2.73 -27.63
N PRO A 96 0.24 2.52 -26.35
CA PRO A 96 -0.79 2.25 -25.36
C PRO A 96 -1.74 3.44 -25.19
N MET A 97 -3.00 3.13 -24.99
CA MET A 97 -4.04 4.10 -24.62
C MET A 97 -4.78 3.59 -23.39
N LEU A 98 -4.79 4.41 -22.34
CA LEU A 98 -5.55 4.14 -21.12
C LEU A 98 -6.88 4.88 -21.15
N THR A 99 -7.97 4.15 -20.83
CA THR A 99 -9.26 4.74 -20.47
C THR A 99 -9.35 4.79 -18.95
N LEU A 100 -9.67 5.97 -18.42
CA LEU A 100 -9.81 6.21 -16.98
C LEU A 100 -11.25 6.02 -16.52
N SER A 101 -11.46 5.78 -15.22
CA SER A 101 -12.78 5.54 -14.62
C SER A 101 -13.81 6.66 -14.82
N GLN A 102 -13.37 7.86 -15.12
CA GLN A 102 -14.21 9.03 -15.44
C GLN A 102 -14.41 9.21 -16.97
N GLY A 103 -13.91 8.30 -17.79
CA GLY A 103 -14.08 8.30 -19.24
C GLY A 103 -12.99 9.03 -20.03
N ASP A 104 -12.08 9.72 -19.36
CA ASP A 104 -10.94 10.36 -20.02
C ASP A 104 -9.99 9.33 -20.62
N LYS A 105 -9.30 9.70 -21.71
CA LYS A 105 -8.32 8.86 -22.38
C LYS A 105 -6.96 9.51 -22.42
N ILE A 106 -5.93 8.70 -22.13
CA ILE A 106 -4.53 9.08 -22.16
C ILE A 106 -3.83 8.22 -23.20
N HIS A 107 -3.22 8.83 -24.20
CA HIS A 107 -2.36 8.18 -25.17
C HIS A 107 -0.91 8.26 -24.67
N CYS A 108 -0.28 7.11 -24.46
CA CYS A 108 1.00 7.02 -23.77
C CYS A 108 2.10 6.56 -24.73
N GLY A 109 3.34 7.01 -24.48
CA GLY A 109 4.53 6.40 -25.06
C GLY A 109 4.80 5.00 -24.47
N ALA A 110 4.66 4.89 -23.15
CA ALA A 110 4.75 3.65 -22.39
C ALA A 110 3.91 3.73 -21.09
N ILE A 111 3.65 2.58 -20.47
CA ILE A 111 2.98 2.49 -19.17
C ILE A 111 3.88 1.72 -18.20
N ILE A 112 3.99 2.21 -16.96
CA ILE A 112 4.65 1.50 -15.86
C ILE A 112 3.63 1.22 -14.76
N ILE A 113 3.37 -0.06 -14.49
CA ILE A 113 2.41 -0.51 -13.49
C ILE A 113 3.14 -0.68 -12.16
N THR A 114 2.75 0.12 -11.16
CA THR A 114 3.31 0.11 -9.80
C THR A 114 2.23 -0.04 -8.74
N GLY A 115 1.14 -0.73 -9.08
CA GLY A 115 -0.09 -0.86 -8.30
C GLY A 115 0.02 -1.71 -7.02
N GLY A 116 1.23 -2.12 -6.60
CA GLY A 116 1.46 -2.85 -5.35
C GLY A 116 0.69 -4.17 -5.29
N LEU A 117 -0.23 -4.31 -4.34
CA LEU A 117 -1.11 -5.48 -4.23
C LEU A 117 -2.43 -5.32 -5.01
N GLY A 118 -2.58 -4.23 -5.79
CA GLY A 118 -3.85 -3.86 -6.43
C GLY A 118 -4.79 -3.15 -5.47
N SER A 119 -6.09 -3.19 -5.77
CA SER A 119 -7.14 -2.70 -4.85
C SER A 119 -7.18 -3.60 -3.62
N PHE A 120 -7.14 -3.01 -2.46
CA PHE A 120 -7.22 -3.75 -1.20
C PHE A 120 -8.46 -3.33 -0.41
N LYS A 121 -9.15 -4.34 0.14
CA LYS A 121 -10.29 -4.15 1.02
C LYS A 121 -9.96 -4.78 2.37
N PRO A 122 -10.17 -4.08 3.49
CA PRO A 122 -10.01 -4.69 4.81
C PRO A 122 -10.98 -5.86 4.94
N ARG A 123 -10.52 -6.92 5.60
CA ARG A 123 -11.41 -8.03 5.98
C ARG A 123 -12.34 -7.54 7.06
N PRO A 124 -13.65 -7.65 6.90
CA PRO A 124 -14.60 -7.17 7.88
C PRO A 124 -14.43 -7.90 9.22
N LEU A 125 -14.67 -7.20 10.30
CA LEU A 125 -14.85 -7.79 11.62
C LEU A 125 -16.29 -8.27 11.72
N PRO A 126 -16.58 -9.59 11.89
CA PRO A 126 -17.96 -10.08 11.87
C PRO A 126 -18.87 -9.40 12.91
N ALA A 127 -18.34 -9.06 14.09
CA ALA A 127 -19.10 -8.35 15.12
C ALA A 127 -19.48 -6.91 14.71
N ALA A 128 -18.81 -6.34 13.72
CA ALA A 128 -19.11 -4.99 13.21
C ALA A 128 -20.27 -4.98 12.21
N ASP A 129 -20.59 -6.11 11.57
CA ASP A 129 -21.68 -6.18 10.58
C ASP A 129 -23.06 -5.84 11.18
N ALA A 130 -23.25 -6.15 12.47
CA ALA A 130 -24.48 -5.86 13.21
C ALA A 130 -24.40 -4.55 14.01
N PHE A 131 -23.30 -3.82 13.94
CA PHE A 131 -23.07 -2.58 14.70
C PHE A 131 -23.10 -1.37 13.77
N PRO A 132 -24.13 -0.52 13.80
CA PRO A 132 -24.29 0.60 12.88
C PRO A 132 -23.49 1.85 13.26
N GLY A 133 -22.88 1.87 14.47
CA GLY A 133 -22.19 3.03 15.02
C GLY A 133 -20.73 3.17 14.53
N ALA A 134 -20.14 4.31 14.86
CA ALA A 134 -18.72 4.59 14.61
C ALA A 134 -17.82 3.95 15.69
N GLY A 135 -16.49 3.94 15.45
CA GLY A 135 -15.48 3.48 16.41
C GLY A 135 -14.84 2.14 16.04
N VAL A 136 -15.23 1.53 14.91
CA VAL A 136 -14.49 0.42 14.31
C VAL A 136 -13.64 0.97 13.18
N VAL A 137 -12.34 0.78 13.27
CA VAL A 137 -11.36 1.22 12.27
C VAL A 137 -10.51 0.04 11.81
N TYR A 138 -10.13 0.07 10.55
CA TYR A 138 -9.27 -0.95 9.95
C TYR A 138 -7.83 -0.47 9.79
N PHE A 139 -7.63 0.84 9.95
CA PHE A 139 -6.34 1.54 9.95
C PHE A 139 -6.36 2.63 11.00
N VAL A 140 -5.19 3.06 11.45
CA VAL A 140 -5.04 4.20 12.34
C VAL A 140 -4.22 5.27 11.60
N PRO A 141 -4.87 6.24 10.95
CA PRO A 141 -4.18 7.31 10.21
C PRO A 141 -3.32 8.18 11.12
N HIS A 142 -3.83 8.48 12.31
CA HIS A 142 -3.15 9.31 13.30
C HIS A 142 -3.22 8.63 14.67
N LEU A 143 -2.08 8.24 15.21
CA LEU A 143 -2.00 7.61 16.53
C LEU A 143 -2.55 8.50 17.64
N ALA A 144 -2.37 9.83 17.51
CA ALA A 144 -2.84 10.82 18.49
C ALA A 144 -4.37 10.81 18.68
N ASP A 145 -5.14 10.41 17.67
CA ASP A 145 -6.60 10.35 17.74
C ASP A 145 -7.09 9.28 18.73
N LEU A 146 -6.23 8.32 19.07
CA LEU A 146 -6.53 7.25 20.02
C LEU A 146 -5.91 7.48 21.40
N ALA A 147 -5.33 8.66 21.64
CA ALA A 147 -4.78 9.00 22.93
C ALA A 147 -5.88 9.01 24.00
N GLY A 148 -5.63 8.31 25.12
CA GLY A 148 -6.59 8.22 26.22
C GLY A 148 -7.78 7.30 25.98
N HIS A 149 -7.88 6.64 24.82
CA HIS A 149 -8.96 5.68 24.52
C HIS A 149 -8.70 4.31 25.15
N ASP A 150 -9.77 3.60 25.48
CA ASP A 150 -9.76 2.16 25.69
C ASP A 150 -9.80 1.48 24.31
N VAL A 151 -8.65 0.92 23.86
CA VAL A 151 -8.48 0.39 22.51
C VAL A 151 -8.51 -1.14 22.50
N LEU A 152 -9.37 -1.70 21.65
CA LEU A 152 -9.44 -3.13 21.38
C LEU A 152 -8.85 -3.43 20.00
N ILE A 153 -7.74 -4.17 19.95
CA ILE A 153 -7.11 -4.62 18.71
C ILE A 153 -7.54 -6.06 18.42
N VAL A 154 -8.08 -6.33 17.24
CA VAL A 154 -8.49 -7.67 16.82
C VAL A 154 -7.58 -8.16 15.71
N GLY A 155 -6.74 -9.16 16.02
CA GLY A 155 -5.79 -9.71 15.06
C GLY A 155 -4.65 -10.46 15.73
N GLY A 156 -3.74 -11.03 14.93
CA GLY A 156 -2.57 -11.76 15.44
C GLY A 156 -1.43 -11.83 14.44
N GLY A 157 -1.45 -10.95 13.44
CA GLY A 157 -0.36 -10.70 12.50
C GLY A 157 0.46 -9.47 12.87
N ASP A 158 1.47 -9.16 12.05
CA ASP A 158 2.38 -8.03 12.27
C ASP A 158 1.62 -6.72 12.52
N SER A 159 0.61 -6.39 11.71
CA SER A 159 -0.18 -5.16 11.88
C SER A 159 -0.82 -5.05 13.26
N ALA A 160 -1.36 -6.14 13.83
CA ALA A 160 -1.98 -6.11 15.15
C ALA A 160 -0.96 -5.81 16.25
N PHE A 161 0.22 -6.41 16.17
CA PHE A 161 1.30 -6.21 17.13
C PHE A 161 2.01 -4.86 16.95
N ASP A 162 2.15 -4.37 15.72
CA ASP A 162 2.66 -3.03 15.44
C ASP A 162 1.73 -1.96 16.04
N TRP A 163 0.40 -2.09 15.89
CA TRP A 163 -0.56 -1.20 16.54
C TRP A 163 -0.51 -1.30 18.06
N ALA A 164 -0.42 -2.50 18.62
CA ALA A 164 -0.30 -2.67 20.06
C ALA A 164 0.96 -1.98 20.61
N LEU A 165 2.08 -2.12 19.91
CA LEU A 165 3.35 -1.46 20.27
C LEU A 165 3.25 0.07 20.21
N ALA A 166 2.61 0.61 19.17
CA ALA A 166 2.50 2.04 18.95
C ALA A 166 1.47 2.71 19.89
N LEU A 167 0.40 2.01 20.22
CA LEU A 167 -0.71 2.55 21.03
C LEU A 167 -0.52 2.36 22.54
N ALA A 168 0.28 1.37 22.98
CA ALA A 168 0.49 1.12 24.40
C ALA A 168 0.96 2.35 25.21
N PRO A 169 1.81 3.27 24.70
CA PRO A 169 2.21 4.47 25.41
C PRO A 169 1.20 5.62 25.34
N LEU A 170 0.17 5.56 24.48
CA LEU A 170 -0.74 6.67 24.18
C LEU A 170 -2.16 6.41 24.67
N ALA A 171 -2.65 5.19 24.48
CA ALA A 171 -3.99 4.80 24.85
C ALA A 171 -4.13 4.67 26.39
N LYS A 172 -5.36 4.80 26.89
CA LYS A 172 -5.67 4.55 28.30
C LYS A 172 -5.52 3.07 28.64
N SER A 173 -5.97 2.18 27.74
CA SER A 173 -5.75 0.76 27.82
C SER A 173 -5.66 0.15 26.41
N VAL A 174 -4.91 -0.96 26.27
CA VAL A 174 -4.84 -1.74 25.03
C VAL A 174 -5.13 -3.19 25.34
N THR A 175 -6.16 -3.73 24.68
CA THR A 175 -6.49 -5.17 24.70
C THR A 175 -6.30 -5.72 23.29
N LEU A 176 -5.50 -6.78 23.12
CA LEU A 176 -5.31 -7.50 21.86
C LEU A 176 -6.00 -8.85 21.92
N VAL A 177 -6.94 -9.09 21.02
CA VAL A 177 -7.71 -10.35 20.93
C VAL A 177 -7.31 -11.11 19.70
N HIS A 178 -6.95 -12.40 19.88
CA HIS A 178 -6.62 -13.29 18.79
C HIS A 178 -7.32 -14.66 18.93
N ARG A 179 -7.88 -15.14 17.81
CA ARG A 179 -8.65 -16.39 17.74
C ARG A 179 -7.85 -17.69 17.92
N ARG A 180 -6.53 -17.61 17.93
CA ARG A 180 -5.60 -18.75 18.07
C ARG A 180 -4.59 -18.48 19.17
N GLU A 181 -3.97 -19.52 19.67
CA GLU A 181 -2.85 -19.41 20.62
C GLU A 181 -1.58 -18.88 19.96
N LYS A 182 -1.30 -19.34 18.73
CA LYS A 182 -0.08 -18.98 17.97
C LYS A 182 -0.30 -17.75 17.09
N PHE A 183 0.57 -16.75 17.27
CA PHE A 183 0.61 -15.55 16.44
C PHE A 183 1.34 -15.78 15.11
N ARG A 184 1.00 -14.95 14.12
CA ARG A 184 1.73 -14.86 12.83
C ARG A 184 2.74 -13.73 12.84
N ALA A 185 2.64 -12.80 13.78
CA ALA A 185 3.54 -11.67 13.93
C ALA A 185 4.98 -12.14 14.22
N HIS A 186 5.92 -11.30 13.85
CA HIS A 186 7.34 -11.57 14.07
C HIS A 186 7.64 -11.73 15.57
N ALA A 187 8.40 -12.75 15.92
CA ALA A 187 8.63 -13.13 17.31
C ALA A 187 9.23 -12.01 18.18
N SER A 188 10.11 -11.18 17.61
CA SER A 188 10.69 -10.05 18.33
C SER A 188 9.66 -8.98 18.68
N THR A 189 8.70 -8.70 17.78
CA THR A 189 7.62 -7.74 18.02
C THR A 189 6.65 -8.27 19.08
N VAL A 190 6.31 -9.56 19.01
CA VAL A 190 5.48 -10.23 20.02
C VAL A 190 6.13 -10.11 21.41
N ALA A 191 7.43 -10.45 21.53
CA ALA A 191 8.16 -10.37 22.79
C ALA A 191 8.19 -8.93 23.36
N ARG A 192 8.32 -7.91 22.51
CA ARG A 192 8.27 -6.51 22.94
C ARG A 192 6.89 -6.11 23.46
N VAL A 193 5.81 -6.49 22.77
CA VAL A 193 4.45 -6.18 23.20
C VAL A 193 4.09 -6.88 24.52
N GLN A 194 4.58 -8.10 24.74
CA GLN A 194 4.38 -8.83 26.00
C GLN A 194 5.04 -8.15 27.22
N GLN A 195 6.00 -7.24 27.00
CA GLN A 195 6.64 -6.44 28.06
C GLN A 195 5.90 -5.13 28.36
N LEU A 196 4.88 -4.80 27.58
CA LEU A 196 4.08 -3.58 27.71
C LEU A 196 2.78 -3.86 28.49
N PRO A 197 2.10 -2.83 29.01
CA PRO A 197 0.80 -2.97 29.66
C PRO A 197 -0.32 -3.23 28.64
N VAL A 198 -0.15 -4.27 27.83
CA VAL A 198 -1.11 -4.73 26.82
C VAL A 198 -1.73 -6.04 27.31
N ARG A 199 -3.05 -6.06 27.44
CA ARG A 199 -3.78 -7.28 27.74
C ARG A 199 -3.91 -8.11 26.48
N ILE A 200 -3.33 -9.33 26.46
CA ILE A 200 -3.42 -10.25 25.32
C ILE A 200 -4.39 -11.38 25.67
N VAL A 201 -5.44 -11.55 24.85
CA VAL A 201 -6.45 -12.62 25.01
C VAL A 201 -6.38 -13.51 23.77
N VAL A 202 -5.95 -14.75 23.96
CA VAL A 202 -5.82 -15.76 22.89
C VAL A 202 -6.98 -16.74 22.92
N ASN A 203 -7.15 -17.51 21.84
CA ASN A 203 -8.27 -18.44 21.64
C ASN A 203 -9.63 -17.73 21.84
N ALA A 204 -9.72 -16.47 21.46
CA ALA A 204 -10.87 -15.61 21.71
C ALA A 204 -11.28 -14.83 20.48
N GLU A 205 -12.54 -14.50 20.39
CA GLU A 205 -13.13 -13.70 19.33
C GLU A 205 -14.01 -12.60 19.93
N VAL A 206 -14.06 -11.45 19.21
CA VAL A 206 -15.03 -10.40 19.50
C VAL A 206 -16.35 -10.82 18.87
N THR A 207 -17.36 -11.05 19.69
CA THR A 207 -18.65 -11.61 19.27
C THR A 207 -19.75 -10.58 19.16
N LYS A 208 -19.64 -9.46 19.88
CA LYS A 208 -20.63 -8.37 19.86
C LYS A 208 -19.93 -7.05 20.19
N LEU A 209 -20.42 -5.97 19.57
CA LEU A 209 -20.09 -4.59 19.92
C LEU A 209 -21.30 -3.93 20.59
N HIS A 210 -21.05 -3.07 21.55
CA HIS A 210 -22.05 -2.33 22.31
C HIS A 210 -21.90 -0.83 22.06
N GLY A 211 -23.00 -0.10 22.13
CA GLY A 211 -23.13 1.33 21.91
C GLY A 211 -24.18 1.63 20.85
N ASP A 212 -24.52 2.88 20.69
CA ASP A 212 -25.49 3.36 19.71
C ASP A 212 -24.79 4.08 18.55
N GLU A 213 -24.43 5.37 18.73
CA GLU A 213 -23.72 6.15 17.71
C GLU A 213 -22.23 5.79 17.62
N ARG A 214 -21.63 5.36 18.73
CA ARG A 214 -20.22 4.94 18.81
C ARG A 214 -20.09 3.69 19.68
N VAL A 215 -19.03 2.94 19.43
CA VAL A 215 -18.69 1.80 20.28
C VAL A 215 -18.35 2.28 21.69
N THR A 216 -18.90 1.61 22.71
CA THR A 216 -18.64 1.85 24.12
C THR A 216 -18.21 0.58 24.85
N GLY A 217 -18.31 -0.59 24.20
CA GLY A 217 -17.91 -1.87 24.76
C GLY A 217 -17.90 -2.98 23.73
N ALA A 218 -17.31 -4.09 24.11
CA ALA A 218 -17.24 -5.29 23.27
C ALA A 218 -17.31 -6.57 24.11
N ASP A 219 -17.98 -7.58 23.60
CA ASP A 219 -18.00 -8.93 24.17
C ASP A 219 -16.83 -9.74 23.57
N ILE A 220 -15.96 -10.22 24.43
CA ILE A 220 -14.86 -11.13 24.11
C ILE A 220 -15.25 -12.53 24.60
N THR A 221 -15.41 -13.47 23.67
CA THR A 221 -15.73 -14.86 23.97
C THR A 221 -14.50 -15.75 23.80
N VAL A 222 -14.09 -16.40 24.86
CA VAL A 222 -12.95 -17.34 24.86
C VAL A 222 -13.46 -18.74 24.48
N LYS A 223 -12.78 -19.41 23.57
CA LYS A 223 -13.13 -20.77 23.13
C LYS A 223 -13.05 -21.76 24.29
N GLY A 224 -14.17 -22.39 24.61
CA GLY A 224 -14.28 -23.30 25.76
C GLY A 224 -14.32 -22.59 27.13
N GLY A 225 -14.43 -21.27 27.13
CA GLY A 225 -14.55 -20.42 28.31
C GLY A 225 -15.85 -19.58 28.30
N GLY A 226 -15.85 -18.52 29.10
CA GLY A 226 -16.95 -17.56 29.18
C GLY A 226 -16.81 -16.40 28.19
N THR A 227 -17.84 -15.55 28.23
CA THR A 227 -17.84 -14.25 27.56
C THR A 227 -17.64 -13.16 28.61
N GLU A 228 -16.78 -12.19 28.29
CA GLU A 228 -16.52 -11.01 29.12
C GLU A 228 -16.86 -9.77 28.30
N THR A 229 -17.56 -8.82 28.89
CA THR A 229 -17.78 -7.50 28.30
C THR A 229 -16.72 -6.53 28.82
N VAL A 230 -16.00 -5.88 27.89
CA VAL A 230 -14.95 -4.89 28.20
C VAL A 230 -15.35 -3.51 27.68
N PRO A 231 -14.99 -2.42 28.39
CA PRO A 231 -15.16 -1.06 27.86
C PRO A 231 -14.22 -0.86 26.67
N VAL A 232 -14.71 -0.19 25.62
CA VAL A 232 -13.96 0.06 24.39
C VAL A 232 -14.44 1.37 23.76
N ASP A 233 -13.54 2.31 23.49
CA ASP A 233 -13.82 3.53 22.74
C ASP A 233 -13.50 3.36 21.24
N THR A 234 -12.53 2.48 20.91
CA THR A 234 -12.14 2.19 19.53
C THR A 234 -11.73 0.74 19.35
N VAL A 235 -12.24 0.14 18.29
CA VAL A 235 -11.85 -1.21 17.82
C VAL A 235 -10.96 -1.07 16.58
N VAL A 236 -9.72 -1.57 16.65
CA VAL A 236 -8.80 -1.65 15.52
C VAL A 236 -8.85 -3.08 14.95
N ALA A 237 -9.54 -3.27 13.83
CA ALA A 237 -9.70 -4.58 13.19
C ALA A 237 -8.51 -4.89 12.26
N ALA A 238 -7.43 -5.44 12.82
CA ALA A 238 -6.20 -5.82 12.12
C ALA A 238 -6.28 -7.26 11.57
N LEU A 239 -7.33 -7.56 10.79
CA LEU A 239 -7.65 -8.89 10.26
C LEU A 239 -6.99 -9.18 8.90
N GLY A 240 -6.22 -8.22 8.37
CA GLY A 240 -5.61 -8.26 7.05
C GLY A 240 -6.58 -7.81 5.96
N PHE A 241 -6.15 -8.01 4.72
CA PHE A 241 -6.84 -7.50 3.52
C PHE A 241 -7.12 -8.62 2.55
N THR A 242 -8.11 -8.41 1.71
CA THR A 242 -8.24 -9.05 0.41
C THR A 242 -7.68 -8.09 -0.63
N ALA A 243 -6.82 -8.59 -1.51
CA ALA A 243 -6.24 -7.82 -2.59
C ALA A 243 -6.78 -8.34 -3.92
N ASP A 244 -7.07 -7.41 -4.83
CA ASP A 244 -7.61 -7.70 -6.17
C ASP A 244 -6.88 -6.79 -7.18
N LEU A 245 -6.50 -7.34 -8.33
CA LEU A 245 -5.89 -6.57 -9.41
C LEU A 245 -6.90 -5.60 -10.07
N GLY A 246 -8.19 -5.82 -9.85
CA GLY A 246 -9.23 -5.02 -10.48
C GLY A 246 -9.12 -5.05 -12.01
N PRO A 247 -9.26 -3.89 -12.68
CA PRO A 247 -9.19 -3.82 -14.14
C PRO A 247 -7.92 -4.36 -14.78
N LEU A 248 -6.78 -4.34 -14.06
CA LEU A 248 -5.50 -4.86 -14.59
C LEU A 248 -5.58 -6.35 -14.98
N ALA A 249 -6.49 -7.12 -14.37
CA ALA A 249 -6.68 -8.53 -14.71
C ALA A 249 -7.18 -8.73 -16.15
N GLU A 250 -7.86 -7.73 -16.72
CA GLU A 250 -8.44 -7.77 -18.08
C GLU A 250 -7.50 -7.19 -19.15
N TRP A 251 -6.31 -6.71 -18.78
CA TRP A 251 -5.38 -6.08 -19.73
C TRP A 251 -4.59 -7.09 -20.57
N GLY A 252 -4.82 -8.40 -20.39
CA GLY A 252 -4.11 -9.47 -21.09
C GLY A 252 -2.65 -9.60 -20.68
N LEU A 253 -2.33 -9.23 -19.45
CA LEU A 253 -1.02 -9.41 -18.83
C LEU A 253 -0.82 -10.87 -18.42
N GLU A 254 0.40 -11.39 -18.55
CA GLU A 254 0.76 -12.68 -17.95
C GLU A 254 0.88 -12.54 -16.44
N LEU A 255 0.16 -13.41 -15.72
CA LEU A 255 0.08 -13.38 -14.28
C LEU A 255 0.56 -14.70 -13.66
N ASP A 256 1.41 -14.60 -12.65
CA ASP A 256 1.57 -15.69 -11.66
C ASP A 256 0.70 -15.36 -10.44
N LYS A 257 -0.41 -16.08 -10.30
CA LYS A 257 -1.48 -15.82 -9.31
C LYS A 257 -2.07 -14.42 -9.50
N ARG A 258 -1.57 -13.42 -8.80
CA ARG A 258 -2.01 -12.02 -8.85
C ARG A 258 -0.84 -11.04 -9.02
N HIS A 259 0.28 -11.52 -9.50
CA HIS A 259 1.44 -10.69 -9.79
C HIS A 259 1.74 -10.74 -11.28
N ILE A 260 2.17 -9.62 -11.82
CA ILE A 260 2.49 -9.47 -13.23
C ILE A 260 3.87 -10.08 -13.47
N THR A 261 3.95 -11.06 -14.36
CA THR A 261 5.24 -11.64 -14.79
C THR A 261 6.00 -10.60 -15.61
N VAL A 262 7.26 -10.37 -15.23
CA VAL A 262 8.18 -9.47 -15.94
C VAL A 262 9.52 -10.16 -16.20
N ASP A 263 10.23 -9.68 -17.22
CA ASP A 263 11.61 -10.05 -17.47
C ASP A 263 12.62 -9.17 -16.69
N SER A 264 13.91 -9.35 -16.95
CA SER A 264 14.98 -8.55 -16.31
C SER A 264 14.98 -7.06 -16.70
N THR A 265 14.25 -6.67 -17.73
CA THR A 265 14.05 -5.28 -18.15
C THR A 265 12.81 -4.66 -17.56
N MET A 266 12.11 -5.40 -16.70
CA MET A 266 10.79 -5.07 -16.14
C MET A 266 9.68 -4.99 -17.21
N ALA A 267 9.90 -5.52 -18.42
CA ALA A 267 8.90 -5.60 -19.47
C ALA A 267 7.91 -6.74 -19.20
N THR A 268 6.63 -6.49 -19.49
CA THR A 268 5.57 -7.49 -19.48
C THR A 268 5.44 -8.16 -20.86
N ASN A 269 4.53 -9.10 -21.00
CA ASN A 269 4.17 -9.67 -22.31
C ASN A 269 3.44 -8.68 -23.25
N ARG A 270 3.04 -7.50 -22.77
CA ARG A 270 2.37 -6.48 -23.58
C ARG A 270 3.36 -5.42 -24.05
N PRO A 271 3.38 -5.06 -25.35
CA PRO A 271 4.30 -4.05 -25.86
C PRO A 271 4.19 -2.71 -25.12
N ARG A 272 5.33 -2.11 -24.75
CA ARG A 272 5.42 -0.81 -24.07
C ARG A 272 4.76 -0.76 -22.69
N ILE A 273 4.46 -1.93 -22.10
CA ILE A 273 3.93 -2.06 -20.75
C ILE A 273 5.00 -2.70 -19.87
N PHE A 274 5.36 -1.98 -18.82
CA PHE A 274 6.34 -2.38 -17.81
C PHE A 274 5.65 -2.48 -16.45
N ALA A 275 6.28 -3.18 -15.51
CA ALA A 275 5.79 -3.20 -14.13
C ALA A 275 6.96 -3.20 -13.15
N ALA A 276 6.74 -2.64 -11.94
CA ALA A 276 7.74 -2.55 -10.88
C ALA A 276 7.08 -2.58 -9.49
N GLY A 277 7.83 -2.98 -8.48
CA GLY A 277 7.38 -3.07 -7.09
C GLY A 277 6.65 -4.38 -6.79
N ASP A 278 5.85 -4.38 -5.73
CA ASP A 278 5.24 -5.59 -5.19
C ASP A 278 4.26 -6.31 -6.14
N ILE A 279 3.80 -5.61 -7.17
CA ILE A 279 2.91 -6.17 -8.18
C ILE A 279 3.61 -7.16 -9.12
N THR A 280 4.95 -7.13 -9.19
CA THR A 280 5.73 -7.96 -10.12
C THR A 280 6.06 -9.34 -9.57
N GLU A 281 6.30 -10.30 -10.48
CA GLU A 281 6.87 -11.61 -10.21
C GLU A 281 7.94 -11.97 -11.24
N TYR A 282 9.07 -12.44 -10.75
CA TYR A 282 10.18 -12.99 -11.52
C TYR A 282 11.07 -13.84 -10.61
N PRO A 283 11.93 -14.74 -11.15
CA PRO A 283 12.80 -15.59 -10.33
C PRO A 283 13.70 -14.76 -9.39
N GLY A 284 13.60 -15.03 -8.09
CA GLY A 284 14.38 -14.31 -7.06
C GLY A 284 13.74 -13.01 -6.56
N LYS A 285 12.48 -12.73 -6.89
CA LYS A 285 11.75 -11.54 -6.44
C LYS A 285 11.72 -11.44 -4.91
N VAL A 286 12.11 -10.28 -4.39
CA VAL A 286 11.99 -9.88 -3.00
C VAL A 286 11.09 -8.62 -2.92
N ARG A 287 10.06 -8.67 -2.07
CA ARG A 287 9.08 -7.59 -1.94
C ARG A 287 9.50 -6.62 -0.85
N LEU A 288 10.34 -5.66 -1.23
CA LEU A 288 10.79 -4.53 -0.41
C LEU A 288 10.62 -3.24 -1.21
N ILE A 289 10.38 -2.13 -0.52
CA ILE A 289 10.36 -0.80 -1.14
C ILE A 289 11.68 -0.52 -1.88
N ALA A 290 12.81 -0.89 -1.26
CA ALA A 290 14.14 -0.73 -1.84
C ALA A 290 14.33 -1.49 -3.16
N THR A 291 13.80 -2.71 -3.27
CA THR A 291 13.79 -3.49 -4.51
C THR A 291 12.93 -2.79 -5.57
N GLY A 292 11.76 -2.29 -5.17
CA GLY A 292 10.86 -1.55 -6.05
C GLY A 292 11.50 -0.31 -6.67
N PHE A 293 12.36 0.40 -5.96
CA PHE A 293 13.11 1.55 -6.51
C PHE A 293 14.07 1.13 -7.63
N GLY A 294 14.82 0.05 -7.44
CA GLY A 294 15.70 -0.49 -8.49
C GLY A 294 14.92 -0.95 -9.73
N GLU A 295 13.80 -1.64 -9.50
CA GLU A 295 12.90 -2.06 -10.57
C GLU A 295 12.29 -0.87 -11.31
N ALA A 296 11.88 0.19 -10.61
CA ALA A 296 11.35 1.41 -11.21
C ALA A 296 12.38 2.09 -12.12
N ALA A 297 13.64 2.21 -11.67
CA ALA A 297 14.70 2.75 -12.49
C ALA A 297 14.95 1.91 -13.77
N THR A 298 14.92 0.58 -13.63
CA THR A 298 15.06 -0.35 -14.76
C THR A 298 13.89 -0.20 -15.73
N ALA A 299 12.65 -0.18 -15.24
CA ALA A 299 11.45 -0.01 -16.05
C ALA A 299 11.45 1.31 -16.82
N VAL A 300 11.78 2.42 -16.16
CA VAL A 300 11.83 3.75 -16.79
C VAL A 300 12.88 3.80 -17.89
N ASN A 301 14.08 3.25 -17.67
CA ASN A 301 15.14 3.23 -18.68
C ASN A 301 14.72 2.44 -19.93
N ASN A 302 14.11 1.27 -19.74
CA ASN A 302 13.64 0.46 -20.86
C ASN A 302 12.39 1.06 -21.53
N ALA A 303 11.51 1.72 -20.78
CA ALA A 303 10.41 2.48 -21.35
C ALA A 303 10.88 3.62 -22.23
N ALA A 304 11.93 4.37 -21.82
CA ALA A 304 12.49 5.43 -22.62
C ALA A 304 13.02 4.94 -23.97
N VAL A 305 13.72 3.80 -24.00
CA VAL A 305 14.19 3.18 -25.27
C VAL A 305 13.02 2.65 -26.10
N ALA A 306 11.95 2.14 -25.46
CA ALA A 306 10.74 1.72 -26.18
C ALA A 306 10.01 2.93 -26.80
N ILE A 307 10.06 4.11 -26.20
CA ILE A 307 9.49 5.36 -26.72
C ILE A 307 10.35 5.89 -27.86
N ASP A 308 11.64 6.03 -27.64
CA ASP A 308 12.64 6.48 -28.61
C ASP A 308 13.77 5.46 -28.73
N PRO A 309 13.80 4.63 -29.79
CA PRO A 309 14.85 3.65 -30.01
C PRO A 309 16.26 4.23 -30.16
N ALA A 310 16.39 5.54 -30.38
CA ALA A 310 17.70 6.22 -30.44
C ALA A 310 18.19 6.67 -29.06
N ALA A 311 17.34 6.61 -28.04
CA ALA A 311 17.71 6.99 -26.68
C ALA A 311 18.72 6.00 -26.08
N HIS A 312 19.66 6.51 -25.31
CA HIS A 312 20.57 5.67 -24.52
C HIS A 312 19.81 4.99 -23.37
N LEU A 313 20.04 3.69 -23.16
CA LEU A 313 19.45 2.95 -22.06
C LEU A 313 19.87 3.56 -20.70
N PHE A 314 21.13 3.93 -20.53
CA PHE A 314 21.62 4.63 -19.35
C PHE A 314 21.95 6.09 -19.70
N PRO A 315 21.24 7.07 -19.13
CA PRO A 315 21.40 8.50 -19.47
C PRO A 315 22.60 9.19 -18.79
N GLY A 316 23.34 8.49 -17.94
CA GLY A 316 24.34 9.06 -17.04
C GLY A 316 23.81 9.19 -15.60
N HIS A 317 24.65 9.72 -14.72
CA HIS A 317 24.29 9.95 -13.32
C HIS A 317 23.62 11.30 -13.12
N SER A 318 22.75 11.41 -12.10
CA SER A 318 22.09 12.67 -11.75
C SER A 318 23.09 13.78 -11.37
N SER A 319 24.29 13.42 -10.91
CA SER A 319 25.39 14.34 -10.64
C SER A 319 26.04 14.92 -11.90
N ASP A 320 25.79 14.34 -13.07
CA ASP A 320 26.39 14.77 -14.34
C ASP A 320 25.49 15.80 -15.05
N ALA A 321 24.31 16.05 -14.53
CA ALA A 321 23.27 16.96 -15.04
C ALA A 321 23.41 18.40 -14.48
N GLY A 322 24.64 18.83 -14.13
CA GLY A 322 24.96 20.17 -13.62
C GLY A 322 25.42 21.15 -14.70
#